data_06ad127a4085ba0b71b2049888bdb9a5
#
_entry.id   06ad127a4085ba0b71b2049888bdb9a5
#
_cell.length_a   1.000
_cell.length_b   1.000
_cell.length_c   1.000
_cell.angle_alpha   90.00
_cell.angle_beta   90.00
_cell.angle_gamma   90.00
#
_symmetry.space_group_name_H-M   'P 1'
#
loop_
_entity.id
_entity.type
_entity.pdbx_description
1 polymer ?
#
loop_
_entity_poly.entity_id
_entity_poly.type
_entity_poly.pdbx_seq_one_letter_code
_entity_poly.pdbx_strand_id
1 'polypeptide(L)'
;MAHENVIEMRDITKVFGEFVANDKINLHLRKGEIHALLGENGAGKSTLMNMLAGLLEPTSGEIVVNGQVVNLDSPSKAASLGIGMVHQHFMLVEAFTVAENIILGSELTKNGVLDIAGASKEIKALSERYGLAVDPSAKVADISVGAQQRVEILKTLYRGADILIFDEPTAVLTPSEIDELMAIMKNLVKEGKSIILITHKLDEIRAVSDRVTVIRRGKSIETVEIAGATNADLAEMMVGRSVSFKTEKQASQPKEVVLSIKDLVVNENRGVPAVKNLSLDVRAGEIVGIAGIDGNGQSELIQAITGLRKVESGSIELKGDSIVGLPPRQITELSVGHVPEDRHRDGLILEMM
;
A
#
# COMPACT_ATOMS: atom_id res chain seq x y z
N MET A 1 -14.62 22.48 23.50
CA MET A 1 -15.31 21.25 23.90
C MET A 1 -14.29 20.11 23.83
N ALA A 2 -14.22 19.25 24.83
CA ALA A 2 -13.32 18.10 24.77
C ALA A 2 -13.79 17.20 23.61
N HIS A 3 -12.91 16.85 22.68
CA HIS A 3 -13.23 15.92 21.61
C HIS A 3 -13.39 14.52 22.19
N GLU A 4 -14.46 13.82 21.81
CA GLU A 4 -14.71 12.45 22.21
C GLU A 4 -13.74 11.52 21.46
N ASN A 5 -12.92 10.76 22.20
CA ASN A 5 -12.07 9.75 21.60
C ASN A 5 -12.86 8.46 21.38
N VAL A 6 -12.82 7.94 20.16
CA VAL A 6 -13.43 6.64 19.82
C VAL A 6 -12.46 5.49 19.97
N ILE A 7 -11.14 5.76 19.83
CA ILE A 7 -10.05 4.82 20.16
C ILE A 7 -9.04 5.52 21.05
N GLU A 8 -8.57 4.80 22.09
CA GLU A 8 -7.38 5.14 22.83
C GLU A 8 -6.52 3.89 23.02
N MET A 9 -5.31 3.96 22.58
CA MET A 9 -4.28 2.96 22.83
C MET A 9 -3.31 3.56 23.85
N ARG A 10 -3.23 2.96 25.03
CA ARG A 10 -2.49 3.50 26.18
C ARG A 10 -1.31 2.59 26.52
N ASP A 11 -0.11 3.14 26.44
CA ASP A 11 1.17 2.45 26.75
C ASP A 11 1.33 1.09 26.08
N ILE A 12 0.86 0.97 24.82
CA ILE A 12 0.85 -0.28 24.08
C ILE A 12 2.28 -0.74 23.80
N THR A 13 2.59 -1.92 24.30
CA THR A 13 3.87 -2.58 24.07
C THR A 13 3.64 -3.93 23.39
N LYS A 14 4.44 -4.23 22.34
CA LYS A 14 4.47 -5.54 21.67
C LYS A 14 5.88 -6.02 21.53
N VAL A 15 6.12 -7.23 22.03
CA VAL A 15 7.44 -7.89 22.01
C VAL A 15 7.31 -9.23 21.26
N PHE A 16 8.27 -9.50 20.37
CA PHE A 16 8.45 -10.78 19.67
C PHE A 16 9.83 -11.36 20.04
N GLY A 17 9.85 -12.34 20.94
CA GLY A 17 11.11 -12.82 21.49
C GLY A 17 11.88 -11.69 22.19
N GLU A 18 13.06 -11.34 21.69
CA GLU A 18 13.87 -10.23 22.19
C GLU A 18 13.59 -8.89 21.47
N PHE A 19 12.83 -8.92 20.37
CA PHE A 19 12.55 -7.74 19.56
C PHE A 19 11.32 -6.99 20.05
N VAL A 20 11.50 -5.72 20.42
CA VAL A 20 10.41 -4.82 20.83
C VAL A 20 9.91 -4.06 19.60
N ALA A 21 8.77 -4.49 19.07
CA ALA A 21 8.16 -3.86 17.88
C ALA A 21 7.43 -2.56 18.21
N ASN A 22 6.79 -2.48 19.38
CA ASN A 22 6.15 -1.28 19.93
C ASN A 22 6.52 -1.15 21.40
N ASP A 23 6.89 0.04 21.84
CA ASP A 23 7.32 0.36 23.20
C ASP A 23 6.51 1.55 23.73
N LYS A 24 5.51 1.26 24.57
CA LYS A 24 4.62 2.21 25.24
C LYS A 24 4.03 3.26 24.28
N ILE A 25 3.47 2.78 23.17
CA ILE A 25 2.83 3.67 22.20
C ILE A 25 1.50 4.15 22.75
N ASN A 26 1.28 5.47 22.59
CA ASN A 26 0.02 6.12 22.87
C ASN A 26 -0.56 6.67 21.57
N LEU A 27 -1.82 6.33 21.27
CA LEU A 27 -2.56 6.79 20.09
C LEU A 27 -4.00 7.10 20.47
N HIS A 28 -4.51 8.23 20.04
CA HIS A 28 -5.89 8.65 20.29
C HIS A 28 -6.56 9.06 18.99
N LEU A 29 -7.65 8.38 18.61
CA LEU A 29 -8.50 8.75 17.48
C LEU A 29 -9.74 9.46 18.00
N ARG A 30 -9.98 10.68 17.52
CA ARG A 30 -11.20 11.46 17.82
C ARG A 30 -12.33 11.01 16.91
N LYS A 31 -13.55 11.17 17.36
CA LYS A 31 -14.73 10.91 16.56
C LYS A 31 -14.80 11.85 15.35
N GLY A 32 -14.99 11.28 14.16
CA GLY A 32 -15.15 12.05 12.93
C GLY A 32 -13.88 12.74 12.47
N GLU A 33 -12.67 12.20 12.78
CA GLU A 33 -11.40 12.68 12.24
C GLU A 33 -10.71 11.66 11.32
N ILE A 34 -9.82 12.15 10.48
CA ILE A 34 -8.81 11.34 9.80
C ILE A 34 -7.49 11.56 10.53
N HIS A 35 -7.05 10.54 11.25
CA HIS A 35 -5.79 10.52 11.98
C HIS A 35 -4.74 9.74 11.21
N ALA A 36 -3.67 10.40 10.77
CA ALA A 36 -2.58 9.71 10.09
C ALA A 36 -1.60 9.06 11.08
N LEU A 37 -1.08 7.90 10.69
CA LEU A 37 0.02 7.22 11.37
C LEU A 37 1.23 7.20 10.44
N LEU A 38 2.23 8.04 10.72
CA LEU A 38 3.41 8.25 9.90
C LEU A 38 4.63 7.57 10.49
N GLY A 39 5.49 7.01 9.67
CA GLY A 39 6.78 6.43 10.07
C GLY A 39 7.43 5.66 8.94
N GLU A 40 8.72 5.36 9.07
CA GLU A 40 9.45 4.53 8.10
C GLU A 40 8.93 3.07 8.10
N ASN A 41 9.32 2.30 7.07
CA ASN A 41 9.05 0.87 7.06
C ASN A 41 9.76 0.21 8.25
N GLY A 42 9.05 -0.71 8.93
CA GLY A 42 9.55 -1.33 10.16
C GLY A 42 9.44 -0.49 11.43
N ALA A 43 8.84 0.71 11.38
CA ALA A 43 8.65 1.56 12.57
C ALA A 43 7.63 1.01 13.58
N GLY A 44 6.87 -0.06 13.25
CA GLY A 44 5.88 -0.68 14.14
C GLY A 44 4.42 -0.27 13.84
N LYS A 45 4.14 0.45 12.75
CA LYS A 45 2.78 0.93 12.39
C LYS A 45 1.79 -0.22 12.17
N SER A 46 2.11 -1.15 11.27
CA SER A 46 1.22 -2.28 10.96
C SER A 46 1.08 -3.22 12.16
N THR A 47 2.13 -3.39 12.99
CA THR A 47 2.05 -4.14 14.25
C THR A 47 1.02 -3.51 15.20
N LEU A 48 1.06 -2.18 15.34
CA LEU A 48 0.10 -1.45 16.18
C LEU A 48 -1.34 -1.61 15.66
N MET A 49 -1.54 -1.48 14.36
CA MET A 49 -2.87 -1.62 13.76
C MET A 49 -3.38 -3.06 13.76
N ASN A 50 -2.51 -4.05 13.62
CA ASN A 50 -2.89 -5.45 13.78
C ASN A 50 -3.39 -5.77 15.20
N MET A 51 -2.88 -5.08 16.23
CA MET A 51 -3.44 -5.19 17.57
C MET A 51 -4.84 -4.56 17.65
N LEU A 52 -5.04 -3.40 17.01
CA LEU A 52 -6.36 -2.75 16.96
C LEU A 52 -7.37 -3.53 16.11
N ALA A 53 -6.91 -4.24 15.08
CA ALA A 53 -7.75 -5.12 14.26
C ALA A 53 -8.01 -6.52 14.88
N GLY A 54 -7.46 -6.81 16.07
CA GLY A 54 -7.63 -8.10 16.73
C GLY A 54 -6.85 -9.26 16.09
N LEU A 55 -5.83 -8.95 15.28
CA LEU A 55 -4.94 -9.94 14.66
C LEU A 55 -3.74 -10.29 15.56
N LEU A 56 -3.41 -9.41 16.51
CA LEU A 56 -2.34 -9.57 17.49
C LEU A 56 -2.82 -9.05 18.85
N GLU A 57 -2.36 -9.67 19.92
CA GLU A 57 -2.56 -9.16 21.27
C GLU A 57 -1.37 -8.31 21.71
N PRO A 58 -1.58 -7.18 22.41
CA PRO A 58 -0.49 -6.43 23.03
C PRO A 58 0.18 -7.28 24.14
N THR A 59 1.50 -7.10 24.34
CA THR A 59 2.21 -7.70 25.46
C THR A 59 1.85 -6.98 26.77
N SER A 60 1.63 -5.65 26.69
CA SER A 60 1.13 -4.83 27.80
C SER A 60 0.50 -3.54 27.25
N GLY A 61 -0.20 -2.81 28.10
CA GLY A 61 -0.97 -1.62 27.77
C GLY A 61 -2.45 -1.93 27.63
N GLU A 62 -3.27 -0.93 27.33
CA GLU A 62 -4.73 -1.01 27.27
C GLU A 62 -5.26 -0.44 25.99
N ILE A 63 -6.27 -1.08 25.40
CA ILE A 63 -7.05 -0.54 24.29
C ILE A 63 -8.44 -0.15 24.80
N VAL A 64 -8.82 1.10 24.53
CA VAL A 64 -10.12 1.65 24.90
C VAL A 64 -10.89 1.95 23.61
N VAL A 65 -12.10 1.44 23.50
CA VAL A 65 -13.02 1.68 22.38
C VAL A 65 -14.29 2.32 22.92
N ASN A 66 -14.63 3.50 22.43
CA ASN A 66 -15.81 4.26 22.90
C ASN A 66 -15.87 4.39 24.43
N GLY A 67 -14.74 4.66 25.08
CA GLY A 67 -14.62 4.85 26.53
C GLY A 67 -14.59 3.55 27.36
N GLN A 68 -14.63 2.37 26.75
CA GLN A 68 -14.55 1.08 27.43
C GLN A 68 -13.24 0.37 27.15
N VAL A 69 -12.55 -0.10 28.20
CA VAL A 69 -11.36 -0.95 28.06
C VAL A 69 -11.81 -2.30 27.50
N VAL A 70 -11.15 -2.72 26.42
CA VAL A 70 -11.50 -3.95 25.69
C VAL A 70 -10.28 -4.80 25.45
N ASN A 71 -10.49 -6.13 25.41
CA ASN A 71 -9.51 -7.06 24.86
C ASN A 71 -9.92 -7.42 23.43
N LEU A 72 -9.03 -7.13 22.44
CA LEU A 72 -9.23 -7.45 21.03
C LEU A 72 -8.47 -8.74 20.70
N ASP A 73 -9.04 -9.88 21.08
CA ASP A 73 -8.47 -11.22 20.91
C ASP A 73 -8.75 -11.84 19.53
N SER A 74 -9.61 -11.21 18.73
CA SER A 74 -9.98 -11.72 17.42
C SER A 74 -10.50 -10.61 16.49
N PRO A 75 -10.36 -10.76 15.15
CA PRO A 75 -10.95 -9.84 14.19
C PRO A 75 -12.47 -9.73 14.30
N SER A 76 -13.16 -10.81 14.66
CA SER A 76 -14.60 -10.81 14.91
C SER A 76 -14.97 -9.91 16.09
N LYS A 77 -14.15 -9.88 17.14
CA LYS A 77 -14.34 -8.98 18.26
C LYS A 77 -14.13 -7.52 17.87
N ALA A 78 -13.07 -7.21 17.12
CA ALA A 78 -12.84 -5.88 16.59
C ALA A 78 -14.02 -5.41 15.71
N ALA A 79 -14.48 -6.25 14.78
CA ALA A 79 -15.64 -5.97 13.94
C ALA A 79 -16.92 -5.73 14.75
N SER A 80 -17.18 -6.51 15.81
CA SER A 80 -18.35 -6.31 16.69
C SER A 80 -18.34 -4.97 17.42
N LEU A 81 -17.17 -4.34 17.56
CA LEU A 81 -16.98 -3.01 18.15
C LEU A 81 -16.92 -1.90 17.07
N GLY A 82 -17.24 -2.23 15.82
CA GLY A 82 -17.28 -1.30 14.71
C GLY A 82 -15.90 -0.94 14.14
N ILE A 83 -14.86 -1.74 14.40
CA ILE A 83 -13.52 -1.54 13.84
C ILE A 83 -13.36 -2.40 12.60
N GLY A 84 -12.99 -1.78 11.48
CA GLY A 84 -12.71 -2.47 10.23
C GLY A 84 -11.38 -2.04 9.63
N MET A 85 -10.70 -2.96 8.93
CA MET A 85 -9.40 -2.70 8.32
C MET A 85 -9.44 -2.99 6.83
N VAL A 86 -8.91 -2.05 6.05
CA VAL A 86 -8.62 -2.16 4.63
C VAL A 86 -7.12 -2.38 4.51
N HIS A 87 -6.73 -3.58 4.08
CA HIS A 87 -5.34 -4.01 4.03
C HIS A 87 -4.60 -3.48 2.80
N GLN A 88 -3.28 -3.41 2.89
CA GLN A 88 -2.38 -3.03 1.79
C GLN A 88 -2.51 -3.96 0.58
N HIS A 89 -2.69 -5.27 0.80
CA HIS A 89 -2.98 -6.25 -0.22
C HIS A 89 -4.46 -6.64 -0.12
N PHE A 90 -5.16 -6.60 -1.23
CA PHE A 90 -6.59 -6.92 -1.25
C PHE A 90 -6.86 -8.36 -0.81
N MET A 91 -7.80 -8.49 0.12
CA MET A 91 -8.27 -9.77 0.64
C MET A 91 -9.54 -10.21 -0.12
N LEU A 92 -9.49 -10.15 -1.46
CA LEU A 92 -10.59 -10.51 -2.35
C LEU A 92 -10.34 -11.85 -3.03
N VAL A 93 -11.41 -12.60 -3.23
CA VAL A 93 -11.39 -13.85 -4.00
C VAL A 93 -11.71 -13.51 -5.45
N GLU A 94 -10.71 -13.60 -6.33
CA GLU A 94 -10.81 -13.20 -7.74
C GLU A 94 -11.92 -13.90 -8.51
N ALA A 95 -12.16 -15.20 -8.23
CA ALA A 95 -13.20 -15.99 -8.88
C ALA A 95 -14.62 -15.60 -8.51
N PHE A 96 -14.81 -14.86 -7.42
CA PHE A 96 -16.11 -14.45 -6.91
C PHE A 96 -16.54 -13.11 -7.51
N THR A 97 -17.84 -12.88 -7.48
CA THR A 97 -18.42 -11.57 -7.78
C THR A 97 -18.13 -10.57 -6.66
N VAL A 98 -18.31 -9.28 -6.96
CA VAL A 98 -18.23 -8.20 -5.97
C VAL A 98 -19.18 -8.46 -4.81
N ALA A 99 -20.45 -8.84 -5.09
CA ALA A 99 -21.42 -9.14 -4.05
C ALA A 99 -21.00 -10.30 -3.16
N GLU A 100 -20.54 -11.41 -3.74
CA GLU A 100 -20.06 -12.58 -2.99
C GLU A 100 -18.84 -12.24 -2.09
N ASN A 101 -17.92 -11.40 -2.57
CA ASN A 101 -16.79 -10.96 -1.77
C ASN A 101 -17.20 -10.08 -0.58
N ILE A 102 -18.15 -9.17 -0.77
CA ILE A 102 -18.60 -8.26 0.28
C ILE A 102 -19.30 -9.01 1.40
N ILE A 103 -20.19 -9.95 1.05
CA ILE A 103 -20.99 -10.69 2.04
C ILE A 103 -20.27 -11.88 2.65
N LEU A 104 -19.12 -12.29 2.12
CA LEU A 104 -18.38 -13.45 2.60
C LEU A 104 -18.10 -13.35 4.11
N GLY A 105 -18.62 -14.32 4.89
CA GLY A 105 -18.52 -14.33 6.35
C GLY A 105 -19.54 -13.40 7.05
N SER A 106 -20.51 -12.82 6.30
CA SER A 106 -21.63 -12.02 6.79
C SER A 106 -22.83 -12.18 5.86
N GLU A 107 -23.11 -13.43 5.51
CA GLU A 107 -24.05 -13.81 4.46
C GLU A 107 -25.49 -13.45 4.83
N LEU A 108 -26.18 -12.76 3.92
CA LEU A 108 -27.62 -12.55 4.01
C LEU A 108 -28.34 -13.83 3.58
N THR A 109 -29.18 -14.39 4.46
CA THR A 109 -29.95 -15.59 4.18
C THR A 109 -31.45 -15.36 4.25
N LYS A 110 -32.21 -15.97 3.32
CA LYS A 110 -33.65 -15.99 3.32
C LYS A 110 -34.14 -17.43 3.27
N ASN A 111 -34.91 -17.85 4.27
CA ASN A 111 -35.37 -19.25 4.41
C ASN A 111 -34.24 -20.29 4.39
N GLY A 112 -33.07 -19.97 4.94
CA GLY A 112 -31.89 -20.85 4.97
C GLY A 112 -31.12 -20.95 3.66
N VAL A 113 -31.46 -20.14 2.65
CA VAL A 113 -30.75 -20.04 1.37
C VAL A 113 -30.09 -18.66 1.26
N LEU A 114 -28.90 -18.62 0.65
CA LEU A 114 -28.17 -17.37 0.42
C LEU A 114 -28.96 -16.41 -0.48
N ASP A 115 -29.22 -15.18 0.00
CA ASP A 115 -29.95 -14.14 -0.74
C ASP A 115 -28.99 -13.15 -1.41
N ILE A 116 -28.37 -13.55 -2.50
CA ILE A 116 -27.48 -12.69 -3.30
C ILE A 116 -28.21 -11.47 -3.87
N ALA A 117 -29.49 -11.61 -4.24
CA ALA A 117 -30.27 -10.50 -4.80
C ALA A 117 -30.54 -9.42 -3.76
N GLY A 118 -30.93 -9.83 -2.54
CA GLY A 118 -31.07 -8.91 -1.40
C GLY A 118 -29.76 -8.23 -1.05
N ALA A 119 -28.70 -8.99 -0.95
CA ALA A 119 -27.35 -8.46 -0.67
C ALA A 119 -26.89 -7.46 -1.74
N SER A 120 -27.09 -7.77 -3.03
CA SER A 120 -26.73 -6.86 -4.12
C SER A 120 -27.46 -5.54 -4.05
N LYS A 121 -28.73 -5.55 -3.61
CA LYS A 121 -29.53 -4.34 -3.41
C LYS A 121 -29.00 -3.49 -2.26
N GLU A 122 -28.64 -4.12 -1.13
CA GLU A 122 -28.03 -3.43 0.01
C GLU A 122 -26.67 -2.85 -0.33
N ILE A 123 -25.82 -3.62 -1.03
CA ILE A 123 -24.50 -3.18 -1.51
C ILE A 123 -24.65 -1.98 -2.43
N LYS A 124 -25.61 -1.99 -3.35
CA LYS A 124 -25.87 -0.87 -4.25
C LYS A 124 -26.28 0.39 -3.50
N ALA A 125 -27.16 0.27 -2.53
CA ALA A 125 -27.58 1.39 -1.68
C ALA A 125 -26.38 1.96 -0.87
N LEU A 126 -25.53 1.10 -0.34
CA LEU A 126 -24.33 1.47 0.39
C LEU A 126 -23.30 2.17 -0.54
N SER A 127 -23.12 1.62 -1.74
CA SER A 127 -22.29 2.17 -2.81
C SER A 127 -22.71 3.58 -3.21
N GLU A 128 -24.01 3.79 -3.42
CA GLU A 128 -24.57 5.11 -3.74
C GLU A 128 -24.40 6.10 -2.58
N ARG A 129 -24.65 5.65 -1.34
CA ARG A 129 -24.52 6.49 -0.14
C ARG A 129 -23.12 7.06 0.04
N TYR A 130 -22.09 6.24 -0.16
CA TYR A 130 -20.71 6.65 0.10
C TYR A 130 -19.94 7.06 -1.17
N GLY A 131 -20.58 7.03 -2.34
CA GLY A 131 -19.93 7.37 -3.61
C GLY A 131 -18.90 6.32 -4.07
N LEU A 132 -19.09 5.06 -3.66
CA LEU A 132 -18.19 3.93 -3.95
C LEU A 132 -18.76 3.09 -5.11
N ALA A 133 -18.83 3.65 -6.32
CA ALA A 133 -19.46 3.00 -7.46
C ALA A 133 -18.84 1.64 -7.79
N VAL A 134 -19.64 0.56 -7.70
CA VAL A 134 -19.27 -0.82 -8.07
C VAL A 134 -20.46 -1.51 -8.75
N ASP A 135 -20.19 -2.52 -9.57
CA ASP A 135 -21.20 -3.46 -10.07
C ASP A 135 -21.18 -4.73 -9.22
N PRO A 136 -22.23 -5.01 -8.41
CA PRO A 136 -22.28 -6.20 -7.56
C PRO A 136 -22.17 -7.53 -8.31
N SER A 137 -22.50 -7.56 -9.61
CA SER A 137 -22.49 -8.76 -10.44
C SER A 137 -21.16 -9.01 -11.15
N ALA A 138 -20.28 -8.01 -11.22
CA ALA A 138 -18.97 -8.14 -11.85
C ALA A 138 -18.06 -9.09 -11.05
N LYS A 139 -17.24 -9.88 -11.76
CA LYS A 139 -16.20 -10.69 -11.10
C LYS A 139 -15.03 -9.79 -10.68
N VAL A 140 -14.44 -10.11 -9.54
CA VAL A 140 -13.30 -9.36 -9.03
C VAL A 140 -12.10 -9.42 -9.96
N ALA A 141 -11.87 -10.55 -10.62
CA ALA A 141 -10.81 -10.70 -11.64
C ALA A 141 -10.92 -9.73 -12.83
N ASP A 142 -12.13 -9.24 -13.12
CA ASP A 142 -12.41 -8.44 -14.33
C ASP A 142 -12.48 -6.93 -14.05
N ILE A 143 -12.36 -6.51 -12.78
CA ILE A 143 -12.43 -5.09 -12.38
C ILE A 143 -11.04 -4.48 -12.14
N SER A 144 -10.93 -3.15 -12.31
CA SER A 144 -9.68 -2.42 -12.08
C SER A 144 -9.25 -2.44 -10.61
N VAL A 145 -7.97 -2.18 -10.36
CA VAL A 145 -7.38 -2.08 -9.01
C VAL A 145 -8.14 -1.05 -8.15
N GLY A 146 -8.45 0.11 -8.70
CA GLY A 146 -9.25 1.12 -7.99
C GLY A 146 -10.68 0.66 -7.68
N ALA A 147 -11.28 -0.19 -8.53
CA ALA A 147 -12.57 -0.80 -8.23
C ALA A 147 -12.44 -1.86 -7.12
N GLN A 148 -11.38 -2.67 -7.12
CA GLN A 148 -11.09 -3.62 -6.03
C GLN A 148 -10.92 -2.90 -4.70
N GLN A 149 -10.26 -1.75 -4.67
CA GLN A 149 -10.14 -0.90 -3.49
C GLN A 149 -11.52 -0.48 -2.97
N ARG A 150 -12.42 -0.04 -3.85
CA ARG A 150 -13.80 0.32 -3.46
C ARG A 150 -14.57 -0.87 -2.90
N VAL A 151 -14.35 -2.08 -3.44
CA VAL A 151 -14.95 -3.32 -2.92
C VAL A 151 -14.46 -3.62 -1.50
N GLU A 152 -13.16 -3.49 -1.21
CA GLU A 152 -12.63 -3.69 0.16
C GLU A 152 -13.22 -2.69 1.16
N ILE A 153 -13.37 -1.42 0.77
CA ILE A 153 -14.02 -0.41 1.62
C ILE A 153 -15.49 -0.77 1.86
N LEU A 154 -16.23 -1.11 0.80
CA LEU A 154 -17.65 -1.52 0.90
C LEU A 154 -17.84 -2.75 1.77
N LYS A 155 -16.96 -3.77 1.65
CA LYS A 155 -16.95 -4.96 2.49
C LYS A 155 -16.82 -4.61 3.97
N THR A 156 -15.96 -3.66 4.29
CA THR A 156 -15.75 -3.18 5.65
C THR A 156 -16.98 -2.41 6.17
N LEU A 157 -17.54 -1.54 5.34
CA LEU A 157 -18.77 -0.76 5.66
C LEU A 157 -20.01 -1.64 5.77
N TYR A 158 -20.16 -2.66 4.92
CA TYR A 158 -21.27 -3.62 4.96
C TYR A 158 -21.33 -4.38 6.29
N ARG A 159 -20.17 -4.63 6.91
CA ARG A 159 -20.05 -5.22 8.25
C ARG A 159 -20.30 -4.24 9.39
N GLY A 160 -20.69 -3.00 9.08
CA GLY A 160 -21.06 -1.99 10.07
C GLY A 160 -19.87 -1.26 10.71
N ALA A 161 -18.71 -1.17 10.06
CA ALA A 161 -17.59 -0.43 10.61
C ALA A 161 -17.89 1.07 10.73
N ASP A 162 -17.59 1.64 11.90
CA ASP A 162 -17.61 3.08 12.20
C ASP A 162 -16.20 3.66 12.32
N ILE A 163 -15.23 2.80 12.60
CA ILE A 163 -13.81 3.11 12.69
C ILE A 163 -13.09 2.31 11.60
N LEU A 164 -12.47 3.02 10.67
CA LEU A 164 -11.82 2.44 9.49
C LEU A 164 -10.30 2.60 9.59
N ILE A 165 -9.56 1.52 9.42
CA ILE A 165 -8.10 1.53 9.34
C ILE A 165 -7.72 1.30 7.87
N PHE A 166 -6.98 2.22 7.28
CA PHE A 166 -6.42 2.09 5.93
C PHE A 166 -4.91 1.88 6.04
N ASP A 167 -4.42 0.70 5.65
CA ASP A 167 -2.99 0.38 5.68
C ASP A 167 -2.39 0.51 4.27
N GLU A 168 -1.65 1.61 4.05
CA GLU A 168 -1.01 1.98 2.78
C GLU A 168 -1.93 1.84 1.54
N PRO A 169 -3.13 2.43 1.56
CA PRO A 169 -4.19 2.13 0.59
C PRO A 169 -3.88 2.62 -0.84
N THR A 170 -2.82 3.37 -1.04
CA THR A 170 -2.47 4.02 -2.31
C THR A 170 -1.27 3.39 -3.02
N ALA A 171 -0.74 2.28 -2.49
CA ALA A 171 0.51 1.68 -2.97
C ALA A 171 0.46 1.25 -4.45
N VAL A 172 -0.72 0.84 -4.93
CA VAL A 172 -0.94 0.29 -6.28
C VAL A 172 -1.89 1.14 -7.14
N LEU A 173 -2.27 2.33 -6.66
CA LEU A 173 -3.22 3.22 -7.33
C LEU A 173 -2.52 4.22 -8.23
N THR A 174 -3.17 4.58 -9.34
CA THR A 174 -2.79 5.71 -10.18
C THR A 174 -3.06 7.04 -9.47
N PRO A 175 -2.40 8.16 -9.87
CA PRO A 175 -2.65 9.48 -9.26
C PRO A 175 -4.13 9.88 -9.22
N SER A 176 -4.88 9.61 -10.30
CA SER A 176 -6.32 9.91 -10.37
C SER A 176 -7.14 9.09 -9.37
N GLU A 177 -6.80 7.79 -9.19
CA GLU A 177 -7.45 6.92 -8.21
C GLU A 177 -7.10 7.32 -6.77
N ILE A 178 -5.89 7.85 -6.53
CA ILE A 178 -5.49 8.42 -5.24
C ILE A 178 -6.38 9.62 -4.89
N ASP A 179 -6.56 10.56 -5.81
CA ASP A 179 -7.43 11.73 -5.60
C ASP A 179 -8.88 11.31 -5.30
N GLU A 180 -9.39 10.30 -6.03
CA GLU A 180 -10.72 9.72 -5.78
C GLU A 180 -10.80 9.10 -4.36
N LEU A 181 -9.80 8.30 -3.95
CA LEU A 181 -9.76 7.70 -2.62
C LEU A 181 -9.71 8.76 -1.51
N MET A 182 -8.93 9.84 -1.69
CA MET A 182 -8.90 10.97 -0.75
C MET A 182 -10.27 11.64 -0.61
N ALA A 183 -11.00 11.80 -1.70
CA ALA A 183 -12.36 12.32 -1.68
C ALA A 183 -13.33 11.38 -0.96
N ILE A 184 -13.22 10.07 -1.18
CA ILE A 184 -13.99 9.03 -0.50
C ILE A 184 -13.77 9.10 1.01
N MET A 185 -12.51 9.16 1.49
CA MET A 185 -12.21 9.25 2.92
C MET A 185 -12.85 10.49 3.57
N LYS A 186 -12.77 11.65 2.90
CA LYS A 186 -13.43 12.88 3.38
C LYS A 186 -14.96 12.73 3.46
N ASN A 187 -15.58 12.02 2.51
CA ASN A 187 -17.02 11.77 2.52
C ASN A 187 -17.40 10.81 3.66
N LEU A 188 -16.61 9.76 3.91
CA LEU A 188 -16.83 8.84 5.03
C LEU A 188 -16.83 9.58 6.37
N VAL A 189 -15.89 10.50 6.57
CA VAL A 189 -15.82 11.31 7.80
C VAL A 189 -17.04 12.25 7.92
N LYS A 190 -17.48 12.88 6.83
CA LYS A 190 -18.72 13.68 6.83
C LYS A 190 -19.96 12.87 7.21
N GLU A 191 -19.97 11.57 6.87
CA GLU A 191 -21.01 10.62 7.25
C GLU A 191 -20.84 10.03 8.67
N GLY A 192 -19.89 10.59 9.46
CA GLY A 192 -19.68 10.26 10.87
C GLY A 192 -18.69 9.12 11.12
N LYS A 193 -17.98 8.63 10.12
CA LYS A 193 -16.91 7.63 10.30
C LYS A 193 -15.65 8.28 10.85
N SER A 194 -14.81 7.50 11.54
CA SER A 194 -13.49 7.91 12.00
C SER A 194 -12.44 7.06 11.31
N ILE A 195 -11.31 7.64 10.90
CA ILE A 195 -10.33 6.97 10.04
C ILE A 195 -8.94 7.03 10.65
N ILE A 196 -8.23 5.90 10.67
CA ILE A 196 -6.77 5.84 10.84
C ILE A 196 -6.17 5.56 9.47
N LEU A 197 -5.32 6.46 8.98
CA LEU A 197 -4.61 6.33 7.71
C LEU A 197 -3.14 6.04 7.95
N ILE A 198 -2.67 4.86 7.56
CA ILE A 198 -1.26 4.51 7.59
C ILE A 198 -0.68 4.82 6.21
N THR A 199 0.31 5.69 6.17
CA THR A 199 1.05 5.98 4.94
C THR A 199 2.43 6.55 5.29
N HIS A 200 3.37 6.45 4.35
CA HIS A 200 4.66 7.14 4.42
C HIS A 200 4.75 8.31 3.44
N LYS A 201 3.65 8.62 2.73
CA LYS A 201 3.57 9.69 1.73
C LYS A 201 3.01 10.97 2.37
N LEU A 202 3.86 11.96 2.55
CA LEU A 202 3.52 13.21 3.24
C LEU A 202 2.41 14.00 2.56
N ASP A 203 2.37 13.99 1.23
CA ASP A 203 1.35 14.71 0.45
C ASP A 203 -0.05 14.14 0.67
N GLU A 204 -0.18 12.82 0.82
CA GLU A 204 -1.45 12.16 1.16
C GLU A 204 -1.94 12.58 2.55
N ILE A 205 -1.05 12.58 3.54
CA ILE A 205 -1.36 13.02 4.91
C ILE A 205 -1.89 14.45 4.89
N ARG A 206 -1.20 15.35 4.20
CA ARG A 206 -1.59 16.76 4.11
C ARG A 206 -2.91 16.98 3.36
N ALA A 207 -3.22 16.09 2.42
CA ALA A 207 -4.43 16.21 1.61
C ALA A 207 -5.71 15.91 2.41
N VAL A 208 -5.65 15.00 3.40
CA VAL A 208 -6.88 14.49 4.03
C VAL A 208 -6.88 14.46 5.55
N SER A 209 -5.71 14.41 6.21
CA SER A 209 -5.65 14.18 7.65
C SER A 209 -5.83 15.45 8.46
N ASP A 210 -6.44 15.32 9.63
CA ASP A 210 -6.58 16.38 10.61
C ASP A 210 -5.36 16.43 11.53
N ARG A 211 -4.93 15.24 12.01
CA ARG A 211 -3.76 15.06 12.87
C ARG A 211 -2.88 13.92 12.36
N VAL A 212 -1.63 13.92 12.79
CA VAL A 212 -0.68 12.85 12.54
C VAL A 212 0.09 12.47 13.79
N THR A 213 0.18 11.18 14.06
CA THR A 213 1.11 10.63 15.05
C THR A 213 2.31 10.04 14.31
N VAL A 214 3.51 10.47 14.67
CA VAL A 214 4.76 9.96 14.11
C VAL A 214 5.28 8.82 14.98
N ILE A 215 5.51 7.65 14.33
CA ILE A 215 6.13 6.49 14.98
C ILE A 215 7.53 6.28 14.40
N ARG A 216 8.50 6.10 15.28
CA ARG A 216 9.89 5.80 14.90
C ARG A 216 10.48 4.77 15.85
N ARG A 217 11.01 3.67 15.28
CA ARG A 217 11.66 2.58 16.03
C ARG A 217 10.80 2.06 17.20
N GLY A 218 9.53 1.84 16.93
CA GLY A 218 8.58 1.31 17.92
C GLY A 218 8.08 2.30 18.95
N LYS A 219 8.37 3.60 18.85
CA LYS A 219 7.95 4.63 19.81
C LYS A 219 7.13 5.72 19.12
N SER A 220 6.10 6.24 19.81
CA SER A 220 5.43 7.47 19.41
C SER A 220 6.35 8.66 19.71
N ILE A 221 6.65 9.44 18.69
CA ILE A 221 7.53 10.62 18.80
C ILE A 221 6.70 11.82 19.20
N GLU A 222 5.69 12.14 18.39
CA GLU A 222 4.80 13.28 18.61
C GLU A 222 3.49 13.09 17.86
N THR A 223 2.43 13.76 18.32
CA THR A 223 1.16 13.92 17.61
C THR A 223 0.93 15.40 17.35
N VAL A 224 0.79 15.78 16.08
CA VAL A 224 0.63 17.17 15.66
C VAL A 224 -0.62 17.38 14.81
N GLU A 225 -1.19 18.57 14.85
CA GLU A 225 -2.25 19.01 13.92
C GLU A 225 -1.61 19.31 12.55
N ILE A 226 -2.18 18.81 11.47
CA ILE A 226 -1.61 18.97 10.11
C ILE A 226 -1.58 20.44 9.67
N ALA A 227 -2.55 21.25 10.09
CA ALA A 227 -2.63 22.66 9.71
C ALA A 227 -1.39 23.47 10.10
N GLY A 228 -0.65 23.04 11.13
CA GLY A 228 0.55 23.73 11.64
C GLY A 228 1.89 23.10 11.23
N ALA A 229 1.88 21.91 10.59
CA ALA A 229 3.09 21.15 10.27
C ALA A 229 3.49 21.30 8.80
N THR A 230 4.79 21.41 8.52
CA THR A 230 5.35 21.36 7.15
C THR A 230 5.79 19.94 6.79
N ASN A 231 5.99 19.65 5.49
CA ASN A 231 6.59 18.37 5.08
C ASN A 231 7.99 18.16 5.66
N ALA A 232 8.75 19.24 5.87
CA ALA A 232 10.07 19.19 6.48
C ALA A 232 10.01 18.77 7.95
N ASP A 233 9.07 19.33 8.72
CA ASP A 233 8.86 18.99 10.13
C ASP A 233 8.47 17.51 10.28
N LEU A 234 7.51 17.04 9.46
CA LEU A 234 7.06 15.65 9.47
C LEU A 234 8.18 14.68 9.06
N ALA A 235 8.97 15.03 8.06
CA ALA A 235 10.12 14.22 7.64
C ALA A 235 11.21 14.18 8.71
N GLU A 236 11.49 15.31 9.38
CA GLU A 236 12.47 15.36 10.48
C GLU A 236 12.02 14.50 11.67
N MET A 237 10.76 14.57 12.07
CA MET A 237 10.19 13.69 13.11
C MET A 237 10.31 12.21 12.72
N MET A 238 10.02 11.87 11.46
CA MET A 238 10.04 10.49 10.94
C MET A 238 11.46 9.90 10.93
N VAL A 239 12.44 10.67 10.41
CA VAL A 239 13.83 10.20 10.22
C VAL A 239 14.70 10.48 11.47
N GLY A 240 14.36 11.52 12.24
CA GLY A 240 15.10 11.92 13.43
C GLY A 240 16.31 12.80 13.17
N ARG A 241 16.41 13.36 11.99
CA ARG A 241 17.40 14.36 11.56
C ARG A 241 16.79 15.25 10.50
N SER A 242 17.32 16.45 10.34
CA SER A 242 16.91 17.32 9.25
C SER A 242 17.13 16.63 7.89
N VAL A 243 16.10 16.67 7.04
CA VAL A 243 16.09 16.02 5.74
C VAL A 243 16.07 17.09 4.66
N SER A 244 17.09 17.11 3.80
CA SER A 244 17.05 17.89 2.57
C SER A 244 16.35 17.11 1.47
N PHE A 245 15.24 17.63 0.95
CA PHE A 245 14.55 17.07 -0.22
C PHE A 245 15.27 17.41 -1.55
N LYS A 246 16.30 18.26 -1.49
CA LYS A 246 17.12 18.59 -2.65
C LYS A 246 18.45 17.88 -2.56
N THR A 247 18.72 17.01 -3.52
CA THR A 247 20.06 16.44 -3.70
C THR A 247 20.92 17.48 -4.41
N GLU A 248 21.99 17.92 -3.77
CA GLU A 248 23.03 18.72 -4.45
C GLU A 248 23.75 17.80 -5.45
N LYS A 249 23.42 17.98 -6.72
CA LYS A 249 24.00 17.21 -7.81
C LYS A 249 24.83 18.12 -8.68
N GLN A 250 26.09 17.76 -8.90
CA GLN A 250 26.92 18.39 -9.93
C GLN A 250 26.36 18.02 -11.31
N ALA A 251 26.57 18.91 -12.30
CA ALA A 251 26.18 18.62 -13.66
C ALA A 251 26.81 17.31 -14.13
N SER A 252 25.99 16.42 -14.69
CA SER A 252 26.48 15.16 -15.25
C SER A 252 27.42 15.45 -16.41
N GLN A 253 28.52 14.69 -16.49
CA GLN A 253 29.44 14.68 -17.62
C GLN A 253 29.44 13.28 -18.24
N PRO A 254 28.42 12.96 -19.08
CA PRO A 254 28.32 11.66 -19.74
C PRO A 254 29.53 11.42 -20.64
N LYS A 255 30.09 10.21 -20.55
CA LYS A 255 31.26 9.78 -21.36
C LYS A 255 30.81 8.86 -22.50
N GLU A 256 31.56 7.79 -22.75
CA GLU A 256 31.26 6.76 -23.75
C GLU A 256 29.96 6.02 -23.44
N VAL A 257 29.35 5.46 -24.48
CA VAL A 257 28.17 4.58 -24.34
C VAL A 257 28.63 3.26 -23.72
N VAL A 258 28.01 2.87 -22.60
CA VAL A 258 28.30 1.61 -21.89
C VAL A 258 27.21 0.56 -22.10
N LEU A 259 25.96 0.97 -22.34
CA LEU A 259 24.88 0.07 -22.72
C LEU A 259 24.19 0.67 -23.97
N SER A 260 24.09 -0.12 -25.04
CA SER A 260 23.39 0.27 -26.26
C SER A 260 22.32 -0.77 -26.58
N ILE A 261 21.09 -0.31 -26.75
CA ILE A 261 19.94 -1.12 -27.12
C ILE A 261 19.43 -0.59 -28.45
N LYS A 262 19.22 -1.47 -29.44
CA LYS A 262 18.72 -1.08 -30.76
C LYS A 262 17.58 -1.97 -31.20
N ASP A 263 16.47 -1.34 -31.61
CA ASP A 263 15.28 -1.98 -32.19
C ASP A 263 14.80 -3.19 -31.41
N LEU A 264 14.89 -3.12 -30.08
CA LEU A 264 14.60 -4.23 -29.17
C LEU A 264 13.11 -4.58 -29.19
N VAL A 265 12.81 -5.87 -29.37
CA VAL A 265 11.47 -6.42 -29.22
C VAL A 265 11.53 -7.53 -28.16
N VAL A 266 10.65 -7.43 -27.18
CA VAL A 266 10.51 -8.42 -26.09
C VAL A 266 9.05 -8.70 -25.88
N ASN A 267 8.70 -9.99 -25.81
CA ASN A 267 7.31 -10.43 -25.59
C ASN A 267 7.01 -10.61 -24.10
N GLU A 268 5.76 -10.33 -23.71
CA GLU A 268 5.20 -10.78 -22.42
C GLU A 268 4.95 -12.31 -22.42
N ASN A 269 4.50 -12.85 -21.28
CA ASN A 269 4.28 -14.31 -21.11
C ASN A 269 3.22 -14.88 -22.06
N ARG A 270 2.29 -14.07 -22.57
CA ARG A 270 1.26 -14.46 -23.55
C ARG A 270 1.72 -14.40 -25.00
N GLY A 271 2.99 -14.07 -25.24
CA GLY A 271 3.57 -13.97 -26.58
C GLY A 271 3.25 -12.67 -27.33
N VAL A 272 2.68 -11.68 -26.66
CA VAL A 272 2.41 -10.35 -27.23
C VAL A 272 3.61 -9.44 -26.99
N PRO A 273 4.05 -8.61 -27.97
CA PRO A 273 5.14 -7.66 -27.77
C PRO A 273 4.83 -6.62 -26.70
N ALA A 274 5.56 -6.66 -25.57
CA ALA A 274 5.53 -5.68 -24.49
C ALA A 274 6.51 -4.52 -24.79
N VAL A 275 7.73 -4.85 -25.26
CA VAL A 275 8.70 -3.88 -25.76
C VAL A 275 8.68 -3.92 -27.27
N LYS A 276 8.49 -2.76 -27.92
CA LYS A 276 8.27 -2.64 -29.37
C LYS A 276 9.29 -1.71 -29.99
N ASN A 277 10.34 -2.25 -30.63
CA ASN A 277 11.38 -1.49 -31.35
C ASN A 277 12.03 -0.38 -30.47
N LEU A 278 12.33 -0.70 -29.19
CA LEU A 278 12.96 0.25 -28.28
C LEU A 278 14.45 0.41 -28.63
N SER A 279 14.88 1.65 -28.74
CA SER A 279 16.31 2.00 -28.81
C SER A 279 16.66 2.97 -27.69
N LEU A 280 17.77 2.68 -26.98
CA LEU A 280 18.20 3.42 -25.80
C LEU A 280 19.72 3.26 -25.62
N ASP A 281 20.43 4.35 -25.38
CA ASP A 281 21.83 4.32 -24.96
C ASP A 281 21.96 4.82 -23.52
N VAL A 282 22.85 4.20 -22.75
CA VAL A 282 23.28 4.67 -21.43
C VAL A 282 24.78 4.90 -21.43
N ARG A 283 25.21 6.09 -21.01
CA ARG A 283 26.61 6.51 -21.01
C ARG A 283 27.25 6.35 -19.62
N ALA A 284 28.56 6.19 -19.60
CA ALA A 284 29.30 6.18 -18.36
C ALA A 284 29.11 7.50 -17.59
N GLY A 285 28.81 7.38 -16.28
CA GLY A 285 28.52 8.53 -15.39
C GLY A 285 27.14 9.16 -15.59
N GLU A 286 26.24 8.49 -16.30
CA GLU A 286 24.85 8.93 -16.54
C GLU A 286 23.86 8.12 -15.71
N ILE A 287 22.76 8.77 -15.31
CA ILE A 287 21.58 8.12 -14.77
C ILE A 287 20.43 8.34 -15.76
N VAL A 288 19.95 7.25 -16.36
CA VAL A 288 18.81 7.27 -17.26
C VAL A 288 17.56 6.83 -16.52
N GLY A 289 16.54 7.68 -16.47
CA GLY A 289 15.24 7.36 -15.90
C GLY A 289 14.29 6.82 -16.98
N ILE A 290 13.66 5.66 -16.69
CA ILE A 290 12.60 5.09 -17.53
C ILE A 290 11.27 5.31 -16.82
N ALA A 291 10.39 6.12 -17.38
CA ALA A 291 9.08 6.41 -16.84
C ALA A 291 7.99 5.62 -17.57
N GLY A 292 6.97 5.19 -16.85
CA GLY A 292 5.81 4.50 -17.40
C GLY A 292 4.89 4.03 -16.29
N ILE A 293 3.69 3.60 -16.67
CA ILE A 293 2.75 2.93 -15.79
C ILE A 293 2.93 1.41 -15.89
N ASP A 294 2.42 0.68 -14.93
CA ASP A 294 2.48 -0.78 -14.92
C ASP A 294 1.91 -1.38 -16.22
N GLY A 295 2.55 -2.45 -16.72
CA GLY A 295 2.17 -3.08 -17.99
C GLY A 295 2.71 -2.41 -19.26
N ASN A 296 3.54 -1.36 -19.17
CA ASN A 296 4.11 -0.67 -20.35
C ASN A 296 5.46 -1.26 -20.82
N GLY A 297 5.89 -2.41 -20.29
CA GLY A 297 7.06 -3.14 -20.77
C GLY A 297 8.36 -2.84 -20.04
N GLN A 298 8.35 -2.05 -18.94
CA GLN A 298 9.55 -1.75 -18.14
C GLN A 298 10.16 -3.03 -17.54
N SER A 299 9.32 -3.90 -16.96
CA SER A 299 9.76 -5.16 -16.36
C SER A 299 10.35 -6.09 -17.41
N GLU A 300 9.71 -6.20 -18.60
CA GLU A 300 10.21 -7.01 -19.71
C GLU A 300 11.53 -6.49 -20.26
N LEU A 301 11.71 -5.17 -20.34
CA LEU A 301 12.96 -4.54 -20.75
C LEU A 301 14.09 -4.89 -19.78
N ILE A 302 13.89 -4.72 -18.49
CA ILE A 302 14.88 -5.01 -17.47
C ILE A 302 15.24 -6.51 -17.44
N GLN A 303 14.21 -7.38 -17.53
CA GLN A 303 14.40 -8.82 -17.60
C GLN A 303 15.19 -9.26 -18.86
N ALA A 304 15.00 -8.57 -20.00
CA ALA A 304 15.80 -8.83 -21.21
C ALA A 304 17.26 -8.40 -21.05
N ILE A 305 17.51 -7.21 -20.47
CA ILE A 305 18.88 -6.72 -20.19
C ILE A 305 19.63 -7.65 -19.22
N THR A 306 18.92 -8.23 -18.24
CA THR A 306 19.49 -9.10 -17.22
C THR A 306 19.52 -10.58 -17.59
N GLY A 307 19.07 -10.94 -18.81
CA GLY A 307 19.04 -12.32 -19.31
C GLY A 307 17.96 -13.21 -18.69
N LEU A 308 17.02 -12.64 -17.95
CA LEU A 308 15.88 -13.34 -17.36
C LEU A 308 14.76 -13.57 -18.37
N ARG A 309 14.77 -12.88 -19.51
CA ARG A 309 13.77 -12.98 -20.57
C ARG A 309 14.41 -13.01 -21.94
N LYS A 310 13.83 -13.81 -22.83
CA LYS A 310 14.30 -13.95 -24.20
C LYS A 310 14.01 -12.67 -25.00
N VAL A 311 15.00 -12.24 -25.79
CA VAL A 311 14.87 -11.19 -26.80
C VAL A 311 14.32 -11.81 -28.09
N GLU A 312 13.28 -11.25 -28.67
CA GLU A 312 12.70 -11.72 -29.96
C GLU A 312 13.47 -11.13 -31.13
N SER A 313 13.81 -9.85 -31.09
CA SER A 313 14.63 -9.18 -32.11
C SER A 313 15.31 -7.94 -31.54
N GLY A 314 16.27 -7.38 -32.28
CA GLY A 314 17.09 -6.27 -31.85
C GLY A 314 18.40 -6.69 -31.19
N SER A 315 19.16 -5.72 -30.67
CA SER A 315 20.44 -5.98 -30.01
C SER A 315 20.53 -5.27 -28.66
N ILE A 316 21.29 -5.89 -27.76
CA ILE A 316 21.72 -5.31 -26.47
C ILE A 316 23.22 -5.51 -26.38
N GLU A 317 23.97 -4.40 -26.34
CA GLU A 317 25.43 -4.38 -26.29
C GLU A 317 25.88 -3.72 -24.99
N LEU A 318 26.79 -4.37 -24.26
CA LEU A 318 27.46 -3.83 -23.09
C LEU A 318 28.92 -3.56 -23.43
N LYS A 319 29.31 -2.30 -23.43
CA LYS A 319 30.69 -1.85 -23.81
C LYS A 319 31.13 -2.35 -25.20
N GLY A 320 30.18 -2.55 -26.12
CA GLY A 320 30.41 -3.03 -27.48
C GLY A 320 30.25 -4.55 -27.68
N ASP A 321 30.12 -5.33 -26.60
CA ASP A 321 29.93 -6.77 -26.69
C ASP A 321 28.43 -7.12 -26.54
N SER A 322 27.93 -8.00 -27.40
CA SER A 322 26.53 -8.45 -27.34
C SER A 322 26.28 -9.32 -26.10
N ILE A 323 25.23 -9.00 -25.37
CA ILE A 323 24.78 -9.76 -24.20
C ILE A 323 23.46 -10.53 -24.46
N VAL A 324 22.91 -10.45 -25.66
CA VAL A 324 21.67 -11.17 -26.03
C VAL A 324 21.89 -12.67 -25.92
N GLY A 325 21.01 -13.34 -25.17
CA GLY A 325 21.05 -14.80 -24.98
C GLY A 325 22.07 -15.29 -23.95
N LEU A 326 22.83 -14.40 -23.31
CA LEU A 326 23.67 -14.78 -22.18
C LEU A 326 22.80 -15.06 -20.94
N PRO A 327 23.17 -16.09 -20.15
CA PRO A 327 22.47 -16.37 -18.89
C PRO A 327 22.77 -15.27 -17.84
N PRO A 328 21.87 -15.02 -16.85
CA PRO A 328 22.02 -13.96 -15.86
C PRO A 328 23.37 -13.93 -15.14
N ARG A 329 23.92 -15.12 -14.83
CA ARG A 329 25.25 -15.22 -14.17
C ARG A 329 26.36 -14.59 -14.99
N GLN A 330 26.40 -14.84 -16.30
CA GLN A 330 27.43 -14.27 -17.17
C GLN A 330 27.27 -12.77 -17.31
N ILE A 331 26.03 -12.26 -17.37
CA ILE A 331 25.74 -10.82 -17.38
C ILE A 331 26.20 -10.15 -16.09
N THR A 332 25.98 -10.80 -14.94
CA THR A 332 26.48 -10.30 -13.65
C THR A 332 28.02 -10.29 -13.60
N GLU A 333 28.67 -11.31 -14.16
CA GLU A 333 30.15 -11.37 -14.26
C GLU A 333 30.71 -10.24 -15.15
N LEU A 334 29.95 -9.68 -16.07
CA LEU A 334 30.26 -8.46 -16.84
C LEU A 334 30.04 -7.16 -16.05
N SER A 335 29.80 -7.25 -14.75
CA SER A 335 29.57 -6.12 -13.83
C SER A 335 28.21 -5.41 -14.03
N VAL A 336 27.19 -6.10 -14.47
CA VAL A 336 25.81 -5.63 -14.45
C VAL A 336 25.17 -6.00 -13.11
N GLY A 337 24.82 -5.00 -12.30
CA GLY A 337 24.06 -5.18 -11.06
C GLY A 337 22.57 -4.96 -11.30
N HIS A 338 21.72 -5.81 -10.72
CA HIS A 338 20.28 -5.70 -10.80
C HIS A 338 19.65 -5.70 -9.41
N VAL A 339 18.83 -4.69 -9.13
CA VAL A 339 17.94 -4.66 -7.96
C VAL A 339 16.53 -4.92 -8.48
N PRO A 340 15.94 -6.10 -8.24
CA PRO A 340 14.65 -6.46 -8.80
C PRO A 340 13.49 -5.69 -8.14
N GLU A 341 12.40 -5.54 -8.88
CA GLU A 341 11.14 -4.97 -8.40
C GLU A 341 10.55 -5.81 -7.25
N ASP A 342 10.38 -7.12 -7.46
CA ASP A 342 9.95 -8.05 -6.43
C ASP A 342 11.17 -8.73 -5.77
N ARG A 343 11.53 -8.21 -4.58
CA ARG A 343 12.65 -8.74 -3.79
C ARG A 343 12.40 -10.16 -3.28
N HIS A 344 11.17 -10.55 -3.04
CA HIS A 344 10.82 -11.86 -2.50
C HIS A 344 10.88 -12.94 -3.56
N ARG A 345 10.48 -12.63 -4.80
CA ARG A 345 10.48 -13.56 -5.90
C ARG A 345 11.84 -13.66 -6.59
N ASP A 346 12.47 -12.51 -6.82
CA ASP A 346 13.62 -12.41 -7.73
C ASP A 346 14.90 -11.92 -7.03
N GLY A 347 14.85 -11.47 -5.76
CA GLY A 347 15.97 -10.81 -5.09
C GLY A 347 16.55 -11.53 -3.87
N LEU A 348 15.78 -12.36 -3.16
CA LEU A 348 16.17 -12.98 -1.90
C LEU A 348 15.86 -14.48 -1.90
N ILE A 349 16.71 -15.27 -1.24
CA ILE A 349 16.45 -16.68 -0.93
C ILE A 349 15.83 -16.70 0.46
N LEU A 350 14.48 -16.78 0.52
CA LEU A 350 13.74 -16.64 1.78
C LEU A 350 14.04 -17.74 2.80
N GLU A 351 14.49 -18.90 2.36
CA GLU A 351 14.88 -20.03 3.23
C GLU A 351 16.23 -19.80 3.94
N MET A 352 16.99 -18.77 3.53
CA MET A 352 18.29 -18.43 4.11
C MET A 352 18.23 -17.30 5.15
N MET A 353 17.03 -16.85 5.52
CA MET A 353 16.81 -15.80 6.52
C MET A 353 16.58 -16.37 7.90
#